data_12c40d757a1f39115f25d6a3d1ac6010
#
_entry.id   12c40d757a1f39115f25d6a3d1ac6010
#
_cell.length_a   1.000
_cell.length_b   1.000
_cell.length_c   1.000
_cell.angle_alpha   90.00
_cell.angle_beta   90.00
_cell.angle_gamma   90.00
#
_symmetry.space_group_name_H-M   'P 1'
#
loop_
_entity.id
_entity.type
_entity.pdbx_description
1 polymer ?
#
loop_
_entity_poly.entity_id
_entity_poly.type
_entity_poly.pdbx_seq_one_letter_code
_entity_poly.pdbx_strand_id
1 'polypeptide(L)'
;MNDQAAALRKRVAAVKHGSNQRTEAKTLAVISGKGGVGKSNFSLNFSLSLQEKGYRVLLFDMDIGMGNIDVLMGIASTYTIVDMLENKWPIQRVIKQGPKGLSYIAGGSGITSLFEWKQNDLHYLIDQFNSVSQDYDYLIFDMGAGMTEGVIAFLKAMDDMVLITTPEPTSITDCYAALKFLHLYGVNASFKMVVNKSLSIKEGVNTYERFNQAVKQFLKCSIELLGTIEEDRCVSHSVNSQVPFILQYPKGSASQGIKNIVNQYATSSSTRNHSVGFVAKLKKLFLER
;
A
#
# COMPACT_ATOMS: atom_id res chain seq x y z
N MET A 1 33.19 -43.60 0.48
CA MET A 1 32.42 -43.16 1.66
C MET A 1 31.88 -41.76 1.37
N ASN A 2 30.60 -41.69 1.03
CA ASN A 2 29.93 -40.39 0.79
C ASN A 2 29.75 -39.67 2.12
N ASP A 3 30.39 -38.51 2.24
CA ASP A 3 30.30 -37.69 3.47
C ASP A 3 28.94 -37.03 3.60
N GLN A 4 27.97 -37.76 4.16
CA GLN A 4 26.65 -37.24 4.53
C GLN A 4 26.74 -36.04 5.50
N ALA A 5 27.83 -35.93 6.26
CA ALA A 5 28.11 -34.82 7.14
C ALA A 5 28.46 -33.53 6.37
N ALA A 6 29.06 -33.62 5.19
CA ALA A 6 29.34 -32.47 4.32
C ALA A 6 28.04 -31.87 3.73
N ALA A 7 27.11 -32.72 3.33
CA ALA A 7 25.77 -32.26 2.87
C ALA A 7 24.95 -31.63 3.99
N LEU A 8 25.04 -32.18 5.22
CA LEU A 8 24.41 -31.61 6.40
C LEU A 8 25.06 -30.28 6.80
N ARG A 9 26.38 -30.19 6.78
CA ARG A 9 27.12 -28.94 7.05
C ARG A 9 26.81 -27.87 6.01
N LYS A 10 26.68 -28.21 4.71
CA LYS A 10 26.22 -27.28 3.68
C LYS A 10 24.77 -26.81 3.92
N ARG A 11 23.88 -27.72 4.33
CA ARG A 11 22.50 -27.35 4.69
C ARG A 11 22.42 -26.48 5.94
N VAL A 12 23.20 -26.80 6.99
CA VAL A 12 23.29 -26.00 8.23
C VAL A 12 23.99 -24.67 7.96
N ALA A 13 25.01 -24.61 7.08
CA ALA A 13 25.62 -23.35 6.62
C ALA A 13 24.64 -22.51 5.78
N ALA A 14 23.84 -23.12 4.90
CA ALA A 14 22.78 -22.44 4.16
C ALA A 14 21.68 -21.91 5.06
N VAL A 15 21.31 -22.64 6.14
CA VAL A 15 20.37 -22.19 7.16
C VAL A 15 20.99 -21.11 8.07
N LYS A 16 22.29 -21.17 8.37
CA LYS A 16 23.02 -20.12 9.12
C LYS A 16 23.35 -18.88 8.28
N HIS A 17 23.49 -19.00 6.96
CA HIS A 17 23.55 -17.83 6.06
C HIS A 17 22.16 -17.27 5.72
N GLY A 18 21.08 -17.98 6.08
CA GLY A 18 19.70 -17.51 6.10
C GLY A 18 19.29 -16.75 7.36
N SER A 19 20.20 -16.47 8.31
CA SER A 19 20.04 -15.40 9.29
C SER A 19 20.36 -14.05 8.62
N ASN A 20 19.68 -13.76 7.49
CA ASN A 20 19.49 -12.41 7.05
C ASN A 20 18.90 -11.66 8.26
N GLN A 21 19.56 -10.60 8.69
CA GLN A 21 18.89 -9.53 9.42
C GLN A 21 17.60 -9.26 8.63
N ARG A 22 16.45 -9.69 9.18
CA ARG A 22 15.16 -9.45 8.54
C ARG A 22 15.08 -7.94 8.36
N THR A 23 15.14 -7.48 7.13
CA THR A 23 14.96 -6.07 6.82
C THR A 23 13.54 -5.67 7.20
N GLU A 24 13.39 -4.52 7.79
CA GLU A 24 12.07 -3.95 8.10
C GLU A 24 11.21 -3.90 6.84
N ALA A 25 9.91 -4.17 6.97
CA ALA A 25 8.97 -4.19 5.86
C ALA A 25 9.01 -2.87 5.08
N LYS A 26 8.94 -2.96 3.76
CA LYS A 26 8.79 -1.80 2.90
C LYS A 26 7.36 -1.24 2.99
N THR A 27 7.23 0.06 3.19
CA THR A 27 5.94 0.72 3.35
C THR A 27 5.47 1.43 2.09
N LEU A 28 4.21 1.22 1.72
CA LEU A 28 3.58 1.80 0.55
C LEU A 28 2.22 2.40 0.94
N ALA A 29 2.05 3.70 0.73
CA ALA A 29 0.74 4.33 0.81
C ALA A 29 0.10 4.45 -0.57
N VAL A 30 -1.15 4.02 -0.69
CA VAL A 30 -1.97 4.22 -1.89
C VAL A 30 -2.91 5.40 -1.63
N ILE A 31 -2.80 6.44 -2.44
CA ILE A 31 -3.53 7.69 -2.28
C ILE A 31 -4.20 8.12 -3.58
N SER A 32 -5.23 8.94 -3.47
CA SER A 32 -5.90 9.55 -4.62
C SER A 32 -6.43 10.93 -4.27
N GLY A 33 -6.54 11.81 -5.25
CA GLY A 33 -7.15 13.12 -5.06
C GLY A 33 -8.68 13.10 -5.04
N LYS A 34 -9.31 12.01 -5.53
CA LYS A 34 -10.77 11.88 -5.69
C LYS A 34 -11.24 10.49 -5.28
N GLY A 35 -12.44 10.40 -4.73
CA GLY A 35 -13.12 9.13 -4.50
C GLY A 35 -13.52 8.44 -5.81
N GLY A 36 -13.67 7.10 -5.78
CA GLY A 36 -14.18 6.32 -6.92
C GLY A 36 -13.18 6.04 -8.05
N VAL A 37 -11.92 6.48 -7.95
CA VAL A 37 -10.87 6.20 -8.96
C VAL A 37 -10.37 4.74 -8.94
N GLY A 38 -10.82 3.94 -7.98
CA GLY A 38 -10.45 2.53 -7.85
C GLY A 38 -9.28 2.25 -6.91
N LYS A 39 -8.97 3.16 -5.99
CA LYS A 39 -7.88 3.06 -5.01
C LYS A 39 -7.90 1.72 -4.23
N SER A 40 -9.00 1.39 -3.54
CA SER A 40 -9.10 0.18 -2.72
C SER A 40 -9.08 -1.10 -3.55
N ASN A 41 -9.69 -1.09 -4.75
CA ASN A 41 -9.55 -2.19 -5.71
C ASN A 41 -8.09 -2.39 -6.14
N PHE A 42 -7.36 -1.30 -6.40
CA PHE A 42 -5.93 -1.37 -6.69
C PHE A 42 -5.18 -1.95 -5.49
N SER A 43 -5.33 -1.38 -4.31
CA SER A 43 -4.62 -1.78 -3.08
C SER A 43 -4.79 -3.27 -2.78
N LEU A 44 -6.02 -3.78 -2.88
CA LEU A 44 -6.35 -5.19 -2.65
C LEU A 44 -5.70 -6.10 -3.70
N ASN A 45 -5.94 -5.83 -4.99
CA ASN A 45 -5.46 -6.71 -6.07
C ASN A 45 -3.94 -6.64 -6.26
N PHE A 46 -3.33 -5.49 -5.98
CA PHE A 46 -1.88 -5.31 -5.93
C PHE A 46 -1.26 -6.14 -4.79
N SER A 47 -1.86 -6.12 -3.60
CA SER A 47 -1.44 -6.92 -2.44
C SER A 47 -1.54 -8.42 -2.72
N LEU A 48 -2.65 -8.88 -3.30
CA LEU A 48 -2.83 -10.28 -3.71
C LEU A 48 -1.80 -10.70 -4.76
N SER A 49 -1.49 -9.83 -5.72
CA SER A 49 -0.48 -10.13 -6.76
C SER A 49 0.94 -10.18 -6.20
N LEU A 50 1.29 -9.34 -5.22
CA LEU A 50 2.57 -9.46 -4.49
C LEU A 50 2.65 -10.79 -3.73
N GLN A 51 1.56 -11.19 -3.09
CA GLN A 51 1.49 -12.45 -2.36
C GLN A 51 1.61 -13.65 -3.30
N GLU A 52 0.99 -13.63 -4.49
CA GLU A 52 1.19 -14.66 -5.52
C GLU A 52 2.65 -14.82 -5.93
N LYS A 53 3.48 -13.78 -5.77
CA LYS A 53 4.93 -13.83 -6.00
C LYS A 53 5.73 -14.32 -4.79
N GLY A 54 5.07 -14.68 -3.69
CA GLY A 54 5.69 -15.20 -2.48
C GLY A 54 6.10 -14.14 -1.46
N TYR A 55 5.72 -12.87 -1.64
CA TYR A 55 5.95 -11.83 -0.62
C TYR A 55 4.90 -11.93 0.50
N ARG A 56 5.34 -11.68 1.72
CA ARG A 56 4.46 -11.53 2.89
C ARG A 56 3.93 -10.10 2.92
N VAL A 57 2.62 -9.95 2.78
CA VAL A 57 1.97 -8.63 2.67
C VAL A 57 0.95 -8.46 3.79
N LEU A 58 0.98 -7.29 4.44
CA LEU A 58 -0.08 -6.84 5.34
C LEU A 58 -0.74 -5.59 4.76
N LEU A 59 -2.01 -5.70 4.44
CA LEU A 59 -2.83 -4.62 3.88
C LEU A 59 -3.64 -3.96 4.99
N PHE A 60 -3.52 -2.64 5.12
CA PHE A 60 -4.28 -1.81 6.04
C PHE A 60 -5.35 -1.02 5.28
N ASP A 61 -6.60 -1.15 5.69
CA ASP A 61 -7.67 -0.24 5.29
C ASP A 61 -7.64 0.98 6.23
N MET A 62 -7.18 2.11 5.70
CA MET A 62 -7.07 3.37 6.45
C MET A 62 -8.20 4.35 6.07
N ASP A 63 -9.18 3.92 5.28
CA ASP A 63 -10.40 4.68 4.97
C ASP A 63 -11.46 4.47 6.06
N ILE A 64 -11.20 5.05 7.23
CA ILE A 64 -12.04 4.87 8.41
C ILE A 64 -13.38 5.54 8.21
N GLY A 65 -14.45 4.79 8.47
CA GLY A 65 -15.83 5.21 8.24
C GLY A 65 -16.37 4.81 6.86
N MET A 66 -15.52 4.58 5.86
CA MET A 66 -15.89 4.10 4.53
C MET A 66 -14.98 2.95 4.05
N GLY A 67 -14.35 2.22 4.98
CA GLY A 67 -13.52 1.05 4.68
C GLY A 67 -14.28 0.02 3.86
N ASN A 68 -13.65 -0.47 2.78
CA ASN A 68 -14.32 -1.30 1.79
C ASN A 68 -13.52 -2.57 1.45
N ILE A 69 -12.35 -2.77 2.02
CA ILE A 69 -11.49 -3.91 1.65
C ILE A 69 -12.13 -5.25 1.99
N ASP A 70 -12.73 -5.36 3.16
CA ASP A 70 -13.47 -6.55 3.60
C ASP A 70 -14.72 -6.80 2.72
N VAL A 71 -15.44 -5.74 2.36
CA VAL A 71 -16.59 -5.82 1.42
C VAL A 71 -16.14 -6.31 0.05
N LEU A 72 -15.01 -5.80 -0.48
CA LEU A 72 -14.45 -6.22 -1.77
C LEU A 72 -14.01 -7.70 -1.79
N MET A 73 -13.77 -8.27 -0.61
CA MET A 73 -13.40 -9.69 -0.44
C MET A 73 -14.58 -10.59 -0.06
N GLY A 74 -15.76 -10.03 0.21
CA GLY A 74 -16.92 -10.77 0.71
C GLY A 74 -16.73 -11.34 2.13
N ILE A 75 -15.93 -10.67 2.96
CA ILE A 75 -15.59 -11.12 4.32
C ILE A 75 -16.07 -10.07 5.31
N ALA A 76 -16.77 -10.51 6.36
CA ALA A 76 -17.12 -9.64 7.47
C ALA A 76 -15.96 -9.59 8.48
N SER A 77 -15.45 -8.40 8.75
CA SER A 77 -14.40 -8.20 9.73
C SER A 77 -15.00 -8.10 11.14
N THR A 78 -14.56 -8.98 12.04
CA THR A 78 -15.02 -9.00 13.45
C THR A 78 -14.39 -7.88 14.25
N TYR A 79 -13.14 -7.54 13.96
CA TYR A 79 -12.36 -6.50 14.64
C TYR A 79 -11.63 -5.65 13.63
N THR A 80 -11.45 -4.38 13.97
CA THR A 80 -10.93 -3.32 13.11
C THR A 80 -9.71 -2.65 13.76
N ILE A 81 -9.03 -1.78 13.02
CA ILE A 81 -7.95 -0.96 13.58
C ILE A 81 -8.48 -0.04 14.69
N VAL A 82 -9.73 0.41 14.58
CA VAL A 82 -10.39 1.23 15.59
C VAL A 82 -10.52 0.47 16.90
N ASP A 83 -11.04 -0.78 16.85
CA ASP A 83 -11.16 -1.63 18.04
C ASP A 83 -9.81 -1.89 18.71
N MET A 84 -8.76 -2.11 17.90
CA MET A 84 -7.40 -2.27 18.40
C MET A 84 -6.98 -1.08 19.26
N LEU A 85 -7.27 0.11 18.81
CA LEU A 85 -6.81 1.34 19.44
C LEU A 85 -7.64 1.70 20.68
N GLU A 86 -8.95 1.59 20.58
CA GLU A 86 -9.85 1.87 21.70
C GLU A 86 -9.61 0.91 22.88
N ASN A 87 -9.41 -0.36 22.56
CA ASN A 87 -9.25 -1.41 23.59
C ASN A 87 -7.78 -1.71 23.93
N LYS A 88 -6.82 -1.05 23.30
CA LYS A 88 -5.38 -1.35 23.45
C LYS A 88 -5.05 -2.83 23.22
N TRP A 89 -5.64 -3.42 22.17
CA TRP A 89 -5.38 -4.81 21.80
C TRP A 89 -4.14 -4.94 20.94
N PRO A 90 -3.35 -6.00 21.09
CA PRO A 90 -2.21 -6.24 20.22
C PRO A 90 -2.69 -6.37 18.77
N ILE A 91 -1.90 -5.81 17.84
CA ILE A 91 -2.22 -5.77 16.40
C ILE A 91 -2.50 -7.17 15.83
N GLN A 92 -1.84 -8.20 16.36
CA GLN A 92 -2.05 -9.59 15.96
C GLN A 92 -3.50 -10.06 16.15
N ARG A 93 -4.24 -9.46 17.10
CA ARG A 93 -5.65 -9.80 17.35
C ARG A 93 -6.57 -9.32 16.24
N VAL A 94 -6.24 -8.22 15.58
CA VAL A 94 -7.05 -7.60 14.52
C VAL A 94 -6.60 -7.97 13.12
N ILE A 95 -5.40 -8.56 12.95
CA ILE A 95 -4.97 -9.12 11.68
C ILE A 95 -5.89 -10.29 11.30
N LYS A 96 -6.45 -10.24 10.11
CA LYS A 96 -7.29 -11.28 9.51
C LYS A 96 -6.64 -11.85 8.26
N GLN A 97 -7.09 -13.04 7.90
CA GLN A 97 -6.67 -13.71 6.68
C GLN A 97 -7.78 -13.60 5.64
N GLY A 98 -7.49 -12.94 4.53
CA GLY A 98 -8.34 -12.85 3.37
C GLY A 98 -8.09 -13.97 2.37
N PRO A 99 -8.58 -13.82 1.12
CA PRO A 99 -8.36 -14.78 0.03
C PRO A 99 -6.87 -15.05 -0.16
N LYS A 100 -6.54 -16.30 -0.48
CA LYS A 100 -5.17 -16.79 -0.65
C LYS A 100 -4.26 -16.57 0.57
N GLY A 101 -4.83 -16.31 1.75
CA GLY A 101 -4.07 -16.05 2.97
C GLY A 101 -3.48 -14.64 3.05
N LEU A 102 -4.01 -13.64 2.31
CA LEU A 102 -3.61 -12.25 2.43
C LEU A 102 -3.91 -11.74 3.83
N SER A 103 -2.87 -11.31 4.55
CA SER A 103 -3.06 -10.64 5.84
C SER A 103 -3.62 -9.23 5.63
N TYR A 104 -4.69 -8.88 6.34
CA TYR A 104 -5.26 -7.55 6.28
C TYR A 104 -5.82 -7.09 7.63
N ILE A 105 -5.97 -5.76 7.77
CA ILE A 105 -6.63 -5.11 8.89
C ILE A 105 -7.71 -4.20 8.32
N ALA A 106 -8.96 -4.40 8.76
CA ALA A 106 -10.10 -3.58 8.35
C ALA A 106 -10.07 -2.21 9.06
N GLY A 107 -10.54 -1.17 8.37
CA GLY A 107 -10.56 0.20 8.87
C GLY A 107 -11.56 0.42 10.01
N GLY A 108 -12.75 -0.10 9.87
CA GLY A 108 -13.86 0.10 10.83
C GLY A 108 -14.66 1.37 10.61
N SER A 109 -15.67 1.55 11.45
CA SER A 109 -16.56 2.72 11.45
C SER A 109 -16.60 3.35 12.83
N GLY A 110 -16.76 4.68 12.92
CA GLY A 110 -17.04 5.35 14.19
C GLY A 110 -16.02 6.35 14.71
N ILE A 111 -14.77 6.35 14.27
CA ILE A 111 -13.80 7.41 14.56
C ILE A 111 -13.55 8.21 13.28
N THR A 112 -13.80 9.50 13.32
CA THR A 112 -13.67 10.39 12.16
C THR A 112 -12.23 10.64 11.73
N SER A 113 -11.24 10.29 12.58
CA SER A 113 -9.81 10.48 12.24
C SER A 113 -8.91 9.61 13.12
N LEU A 114 -8.18 8.70 12.48
CA LEU A 114 -7.12 7.87 13.10
C LEU A 114 -5.95 8.73 13.62
N PHE A 115 -5.84 9.96 13.21
CA PHE A 115 -4.66 10.78 13.40
C PHE A 115 -4.89 12.00 14.30
N GLU A 116 -6.08 12.15 14.89
CA GLU A 116 -6.40 13.18 15.90
C GLU A 116 -6.13 12.70 17.34
N TRP A 117 -5.21 11.75 17.49
CA TRP A 117 -4.99 11.08 18.77
C TRP A 117 -4.08 11.83 19.73
N LYS A 118 -4.31 11.52 21.01
CA LYS A 118 -3.41 11.91 22.10
C LYS A 118 -2.04 11.22 21.90
N GLN A 119 -1.00 11.85 22.42
CA GLN A 119 0.38 11.37 22.30
C GLN A 119 0.56 9.89 22.71
N ASN A 120 -0.17 9.45 23.75
CA ASN A 120 -0.14 8.05 24.22
C ASN A 120 -0.69 7.04 23.20
N ASP A 121 -1.65 7.44 22.38
CA ASP A 121 -2.23 6.58 21.34
C ASP A 121 -1.27 6.40 20.17
N LEU A 122 -0.52 7.44 19.86
CA LEU A 122 0.53 7.40 18.85
C LEU A 122 1.70 6.50 19.26
N HIS A 123 2.15 6.58 20.52
CA HIS A 123 3.16 5.66 21.04
C HIS A 123 2.72 4.20 20.90
N TYR A 124 1.50 3.92 21.33
CA TYR A 124 0.94 2.59 21.23
C TYR A 124 0.88 2.08 19.78
N LEU A 125 0.40 2.91 18.85
CA LEU A 125 0.32 2.56 17.42
C LEU A 125 1.70 2.26 16.83
N ILE A 126 2.69 3.09 17.14
CA ILE A 126 4.07 2.90 16.70
C ILE A 126 4.65 1.58 17.21
N ASP A 127 4.38 1.23 18.47
CA ASP A 127 4.82 -0.05 19.04
C ASP A 127 4.11 -1.24 18.38
N GLN A 128 2.82 -1.10 18.02
CA GLN A 128 2.09 -2.11 17.27
C GLN A 128 2.69 -2.31 15.88
N PHE A 129 3.00 -1.24 15.14
CA PHE A 129 3.68 -1.36 13.84
C PHE A 129 5.07 -2.00 13.97
N ASN A 130 5.83 -1.66 15.01
CA ASN A 130 7.13 -2.25 15.26
C ASN A 130 7.04 -3.77 15.47
N SER A 131 5.97 -4.22 16.14
CA SER A 131 5.77 -5.65 16.43
C SER A 131 5.53 -6.52 15.19
N VAL A 132 5.08 -5.93 14.08
CA VAL A 132 4.79 -6.64 12.82
C VAL A 132 5.74 -6.28 11.68
N SER A 133 6.55 -5.23 11.82
CA SER A 133 7.40 -4.73 10.73
C SER A 133 8.42 -5.74 10.20
N GLN A 134 8.80 -6.74 10.99
CA GLN A 134 9.74 -7.80 10.60
C GLN A 134 9.06 -9.08 10.10
N ASP A 135 7.74 -9.19 10.27
CA ASP A 135 6.97 -10.38 9.88
C ASP A 135 6.51 -10.32 8.43
N TYR A 136 6.51 -9.12 7.84
CA TYR A 136 6.07 -8.86 6.46
C TYR A 136 7.20 -8.27 5.61
N ASP A 137 7.08 -8.44 4.30
CA ASP A 137 7.98 -7.83 3.32
C ASP A 137 7.42 -6.48 2.85
N TYR A 138 6.07 -6.33 2.88
CA TYR A 138 5.36 -5.10 2.54
C TYR A 138 4.25 -4.79 3.54
N LEU A 139 4.18 -3.51 3.98
CA LEU A 139 3.02 -2.94 4.64
C LEU A 139 2.37 -1.97 3.65
N ILE A 140 1.13 -2.25 3.24
CA ILE A 140 0.40 -1.46 2.25
C ILE A 140 -0.75 -0.76 2.97
N PHE A 141 -0.84 0.56 2.78
CA PHE A 141 -1.85 1.40 3.42
C PHE A 141 -2.79 1.98 2.37
N ASP A 142 -4.04 1.52 2.34
CA ASP A 142 -5.11 2.09 1.53
C ASP A 142 -5.66 3.33 2.22
N MET A 143 -5.17 4.51 1.83
CA MET A 143 -5.46 5.76 2.54
C MET A 143 -6.85 6.30 2.19
N GLY A 144 -7.59 6.79 3.19
CA GLY A 144 -8.80 7.58 2.95
C GLY A 144 -8.52 8.92 2.22
N ALA A 145 -9.57 9.62 1.82
CA ALA A 145 -9.45 10.88 1.08
C ALA A 145 -9.04 12.10 1.95
N GLY A 146 -8.98 11.95 3.27
CA GLY A 146 -8.67 13.04 4.20
C GLY A 146 -7.17 13.36 4.30
N MET A 147 -6.80 14.64 4.33
CA MET A 147 -5.43 15.14 4.48
C MET A 147 -5.29 16.00 5.74
N THR A 148 -5.38 15.38 6.93
CA THR A 148 -5.10 16.05 8.21
C THR A 148 -3.59 16.12 8.48
N GLU A 149 -3.16 16.95 9.43
CA GLU A 149 -1.74 17.03 9.83
C GLU A 149 -1.18 15.69 10.29
N GLY A 150 -1.98 14.89 11.01
CA GLY A 150 -1.59 13.56 11.45
C GLY A 150 -1.40 12.59 10.28
N VAL A 151 -2.29 12.62 9.28
CA VAL A 151 -2.15 11.86 8.03
C VAL A 151 -0.87 12.25 7.31
N ILE A 152 -0.57 13.55 7.19
CA ILE A 152 0.65 14.03 6.55
C ILE A 152 1.90 13.55 7.30
N ALA A 153 1.90 13.61 8.63
CA ALA A 153 3.02 13.13 9.44
C ALA A 153 3.23 11.62 9.24
N PHE A 154 2.15 10.84 9.16
CA PHE A 154 2.19 9.41 8.85
C PHE A 154 2.75 9.16 7.43
N LEU A 155 2.27 9.91 6.43
CA LEU A 155 2.73 9.80 5.06
C LEU A 155 4.22 10.17 4.88
N LYS A 156 4.77 11.07 5.71
CA LYS A 156 6.21 11.39 5.71
C LYS A 156 7.09 10.20 6.09
N ALA A 157 6.56 9.23 6.82
CA ALA A 157 7.30 8.03 7.20
C ALA A 157 7.32 6.96 6.10
N MET A 158 6.46 7.04 5.09
CA MET A 158 6.36 6.07 4.00
C MET A 158 7.62 6.03 3.13
N ASP A 159 7.92 4.87 2.57
CA ASP A 159 9.00 4.70 1.61
C ASP A 159 8.54 5.08 0.20
N ASP A 160 7.39 4.56 -0.20
CA ASP A 160 6.78 4.83 -1.51
C ASP A 160 5.33 5.32 -1.35
N MET A 161 4.89 6.13 -2.31
CA MET A 161 3.50 6.53 -2.48
C MET A 161 3.02 6.26 -3.88
N VAL A 162 1.89 5.58 -4.02
CA VAL A 162 1.22 5.37 -5.30
C VAL A 162 0.00 6.28 -5.40
N LEU A 163 0.09 7.23 -6.34
CA LEU A 163 -1.03 8.09 -6.71
C LEU A 163 -1.90 7.36 -7.73
N ILE A 164 -3.18 7.18 -7.42
CA ILE A 164 -4.16 6.61 -8.36
C ILE A 164 -4.98 7.75 -8.96
N THR A 165 -5.03 7.80 -10.29
CA THR A 165 -5.90 8.72 -11.05
C THR A 165 -6.56 8.00 -12.21
N THR A 166 -7.50 8.68 -12.87
CA THR A 166 -8.11 8.25 -14.14
C THR A 166 -7.80 9.29 -15.24
N PRO A 167 -8.04 8.99 -16.53
CA PRO A 167 -7.89 9.97 -17.61
C PRO A 167 -8.86 11.17 -17.51
N GLU A 168 -9.86 11.12 -16.65
CA GLU A 168 -10.82 12.23 -16.43
C GLU A 168 -10.09 13.51 -15.98
N PRO A 169 -10.38 14.67 -16.61
CA PRO A 169 -9.73 15.94 -16.26
C PRO A 169 -9.86 16.31 -14.78
N THR A 170 -11.01 16.07 -14.18
CA THR A 170 -11.25 16.33 -12.75
C THR A 170 -10.36 15.44 -11.87
N SER A 171 -10.24 14.15 -12.17
CA SER A 171 -9.38 13.22 -11.44
C SER A 171 -7.90 13.62 -11.51
N ILE A 172 -7.44 14.07 -12.69
CA ILE A 172 -6.07 14.56 -12.90
C ILE A 172 -5.82 15.82 -12.06
N THR A 173 -6.77 16.77 -12.04
CA THR A 173 -6.66 18.02 -11.28
C THR A 173 -6.62 17.72 -9.77
N ASP A 174 -7.49 16.86 -9.28
CA ASP A 174 -7.54 16.49 -7.87
C ASP A 174 -6.27 15.73 -7.45
N CYS A 175 -5.77 14.84 -8.31
CA CYS A 175 -4.50 14.15 -8.09
C CYS A 175 -3.32 15.13 -8.02
N TYR A 176 -3.29 16.15 -8.90
CA TYR A 176 -2.28 17.20 -8.87
C TYR A 176 -2.36 18.02 -7.57
N ALA A 177 -3.57 18.38 -7.14
CA ALA A 177 -3.78 19.10 -5.89
C ALA A 177 -3.27 18.30 -4.69
N ALA A 178 -3.56 17.00 -4.62
CA ALA A 178 -3.07 16.10 -3.58
C ALA A 178 -1.53 16.02 -3.57
N LEU A 179 -0.90 15.81 -4.73
CA LEU A 179 0.56 15.78 -4.85
C LEU A 179 1.19 17.11 -4.44
N LYS A 180 0.66 18.24 -4.93
CA LYS A 180 1.12 19.58 -4.57
C LYS A 180 1.06 19.80 -3.07
N PHE A 181 -0.04 19.41 -2.43
CA PHE A 181 -0.21 19.51 -0.99
C PHE A 181 0.87 18.72 -0.25
N LEU A 182 1.07 17.43 -0.58
CA LEU A 182 2.09 16.60 0.03
C LEU A 182 3.51 17.17 -0.17
N HIS A 183 3.80 17.68 -1.37
CA HIS A 183 5.08 18.31 -1.68
C HIS A 183 5.34 19.56 -0.82
N LEU A 184 4.33 20.44 -0.69
CA LEU A 184 4.42 21.66 0.12
C LEU A 184 4.61 21.35 1.62
N TYR A 185 4.02 20.26 2.11
CA TYR A 185 4.23 19.81 3.48
C TYR A 185 5.52 19.01 3.69
N GLY A 186 6.38 18.91 2.69
CA GLY A 186 7.70 18.29 2.80
C GLY A 186 7.66 16.77 2.92
N VAL A 187 6.71 16.11 2.24
CA VAL A 187 6.69 14.65 2.11
C VAL A 187 7.74 14.25 1.07
N ASN A 188 8.76 13.51 1.50
CA ASN A 188 9.90 13.10 0.67
C ASN A 188 9.89 11.62 0.26
N ALA A 189 8.72 11.00 0.20
CA ALA A 189 8.58 9.64 -0.30
C ALA A 189 8.82 9.55 -1.82
N SER A 190 9.09 8.35 -2.32
CA SER A 190 9.13 8.12 -3.76
C SER A 190 7.71 8.10 -4.33
N PHE A 191 7.37 9.11 -5.12
CA PHE A 191 6.06 9.20 -5.75
C PHE A 191 6.01 8.40 -7.05
N LYS A 192 5.01 7.55 -7.15
CA LYS A 192 4.68 6.73 -8.32
C LYS A 192 3.25 6.98 -8.72
N MET A 193 2.94 6.83 -10.01
CA MET A 193 1.59 7.03 -10.53
C MET A 193 1.06 5.77 -11.20
N VAL A 194 -0.20 5.47 -10.95
CA VAL A 194 -0.99 4.51 -11.71
C VAL A 194 -2.16 5.26 -12.35
N VAL A 195 -2.29 5.13 -13.66
CA VAL A 195 -3.47 5.60 -14.39
C VAL A 195 -4.43 4.44 -14.55
N ASN A 196 -5.56 4.51 -13.84
CA ASN A 196 -6.60 3.50 -13.82
C ASN A 196 -7.76 3.86 -14.75
N LYS A 197 -8.53 2.88 -15.18
CA LYS A 197 -9.71 3.04 -16.06
C LYS A 197 -9.39 3.78 -17.36
N SER A 198 -8.22 3.53 -17.96
CA SER A 198 -7.90 4.06 -19.28
C SER A 198 -8.53 3.19 -20.37
N LEU A 199 -8.95 3.80 -21.48
CA LEU A 199 -9.50 3.06 -22.63
C LEU A 199 -8.41 2.25 -23.37
N SER A 200 -7.16 2.64 -23.20
CA SER A 200 -5.99 1.93 -23.73
C SER A 200 -4.74 2.28 -22.95
N ILE A 201 -3.71 1.43 -23.04
CA ILE A 201 -2.38 1.69 -22.46
C ILE A 201 -1.83 3.04 -22.94
N LYS A 202 -2.02 3.37 -24.24
CA LYS A 202 -1.56 4.63 -24.84
C LYS A 202 -2.23 5.84 -24.19
N GLU A 203 -3.53 5.80 -23.94
CA GLU A 203 -4.24 6.87 -23.25
C GLU A 203 -3.70 7.07 -21.82
N GLY A 204 -3.49 5.97 -21.10
CA GLY A 204 -2.93 6.03 -19.76
C GLY A 204 -1.53 6.65 -19.74
N VAL A 205 -0.65 6.26 -20.66
CA VAL A 205 0.68 6.86 -20.82
C VAL A 205 0.61 8.34 -21.16
N ASN A 206 -0.23 8.74 -22.13
CA ASN A 206 -0.41 10.15 -22.50
C ASN A 206 -0.96 10.98 -21.31
N THR A 207 -1.83 10.39 -20.48
CA THR A 207 -2.35 11.04 -19.26
C THR A 207 -1.22 11.29 -18.26
N TYR A 208 -0.40 10.30 -18.03
CA TYR A 208 0.78 10.44 -17.18
C TYR A 208 1.77 11.50 -17.70
N GLU A 209 2.08 11.50 -19.01
CA GLU A 209 3.04 12.43 -19.59
C GLU A 209 2.60 13.89 -19.38
N ARG A 210 1.32 14.19 -19.64
CA ARG A 210 0.74 15.53 -19.39
C ARG A 210 0.79 15.91 -17.92
N PHE A 211 0.44 14.98 -17.03
CA PHE A 211 0.50 15.18 -15.59
C PHE A 211 1.95 15.46 -15.15
N ASN A 212 2.89 14.61 -15.54
CA ASN A 212 4.30 14.71 -15.16
C ASN A 212 4.96 16.00 -15.73
N GLN A 213 4.55 16.46 -16.91
CA GLN A 213 4.98 17.74 -17.45
C GLN A 213 4.54 18.91 -16.55
N ALA A 214 3.28 18.91 -16.10
CA ALA A 214 2.79 19.93 -15.17
C ALA A 214 3.53 19.86 -13.82
N VAL A 215 3.74 18.67 -13.29
CA VAL A 215 4.49 18.45 -12.04
C VAL A 215 5.93 18.99 -12.16
N LYS A 216 6.64 18.66 -13.24
CA LYS A 216 8.00 19.19 -13.52
C LYS A 216 8.02 20.71 -13.63
N GLN A 217 7.04 21.27 -14.31
CA GLN A 217 6.97 22.71 -14.55
C GLN A 217 6.71 23.51 -13.27
N PHE A 218 5.73 23.07 -12.46
CA PHE A 218 5.24 23.86 -11.32
C PHE A 218 5.76 23.41 -9.97
N LEU A 219 6.02 22.11 -9.76
CA LEU A 219 6.51 21.57 -8.49
C LEU A 219 8.02 21.29 -8.50
N LYS A 220 8.67 21.38 -9.66
CA LYS A 220 10.12 21.12 -9.83
C LYS A 220 10.56 19.73 -9.35
N CYS A 221 9.64 18.78 -9.35
CA CYS A 221 9.90 17.37 -9.07
C CYS A 221 9.43 16.48 -10.22
N SER A 222 9.65 15.19 -10.14
CA SER A 222 9.13 14.21 -11.11
C SER A 222 8.54 13.03 -10.35
N ILE A 223 7.58 12.38 -10.99
CA ILE A 223 7.00 11.14 -10.50
C ILE A 223 7.28 10.03 -11.51
N GLU A 224 7.29 8.79 -11.05
CA GLU A 224 7.50 7.61 -11.90
C GLU A 224 6.14 7.04 -12.34
N LEU A 225 5.99 6.70 -13.63
CA LEU A 225 4.85 5.89 -14.06
C LEU A 225 5.06 4.45 -13.61
N LEU A 226 4.24 3.99 -12.68
CA LEU A 226 4.26 2.60 -12.23
C LEU A 226 3.48 1.70 -13.20
N GLY A 227 2.48 2.22 -13.87
CA GLY A 227 1.77 1.53 -14.92
C GLY A 227 0.37 2.07 -15.18
N THR A 228 -0.32 1.42 -16.11
CA THR A 228 -1.69 1.73 -16.50
C THR A 228 -2.58 0.51 -16.34
N ILE A 229 -3.83 0.72 -15.98
CA ILE A 229 -4.86 -0.31 -15.90
C ILE A 229 -6.00 0.09 -16.81
N GLU A 230 -6.29 -0.72 -17.80
CA GLU A 230 -7.39 -0.48 -18.71
C GLU A 230 -8.74 -0.67 -18.03
N GLU A 231 -9.75 0.07 -18.51
CA GLU A 231 -11.13 -0.13 -18.08
C GLU A 231 -11.60 -1.53 -18.48
N ASP A 232 -12.09 -2.27 -17.48
CA ASP A 232 -12.49 -3.67 -17.65
C ASP A 232 -13.81 -3.93 -16.92
N ARG A 233 -14.81 -4.37 -17.66
CA ARG A 233 -16.13 -4.73 -17.08
C ARG A 233 -16.03 -5.84 -16.03
N CYS A 234 -15.01 -6.68 -16.12
CA CYS A 234 -14.74 -7.72 -15.12
C CYS A 234 -14.52 -7.11 -13.72
N VAL A 235 -14.01 -5.89 -13.61
CA VAL A 235 -13.83 -5.21 -12.31
C VAL A 235 -15.19 -4.94 -11.65
N SER A 236 -16.15 -4.39 -12.38
CA SER A 236 -17.50 -4.13 -11.84
C SER A 236 -18.21 -5.43 -11.46
N HIS A 237 -18.08 -6.49 -12.25
CA HIS A 237 -18.60 -7.82 -11.93
C HIS A 237 -17.98 -8.37 -10.65
N SER A 238 -16.68 -8.25 -10.47
CA SER A 238 -15.94 -8.69 -9.29
C SER A 238 -16.38 -7.94 -8.03
N VAL A 239 -16.56 -6.64 -8.11
CA VAL A 239 -17.08 -5.83 -7.01
C VAL A 239 -18.47 -6.30 -6.59
N ASN A 240 -19.37 -6.52 -7.55
CA ASN A 240 -20.73 -7.00 -7.27
C ASN A 240 -20.77 -8.41 -6.67
N SER A 241 -19.85 -9.28 -7.09
CA SER A 241 -19.73 -10.63 -6.54
C SER A 241 -18.86 -10.73 -5.30
N GLN A 242 -18.26 -9.60 -4.86
CA GLN A 242 -17.39 -9.52 -3.70
C GLN A 242 -16.20 -10.50 -3.77
N VAL A 243 -15.64 -10.67 -4.97
CA VAL A 243 -14.46 -11.50 -5.21
C VAL A 243 -13.41 -10.64 -5.93
N PRO A 244 -12.17 -10.53 -5.42
CA PRO A 244 -11.13 -9.74 -6.07
C PRO A 244 -10.93 -10.12 -7.55
N PHE A 245 -10.88 -9.12 -8.45
CA PHE A 245 -10.88 -9.40 -9.88
C PHE A 245 -9.64 -10.19 -10.36
N ILE A 246 -8.50 -10.06 -9.69
CA ILE A 246 -7.30 -10.83 -10.01
C ILE A 246 -7.49 -12.34 -9.78
N LEU A 247 -8.38 -12.72 -8.88
CA LEU A 247 -8.73 -14.11 -8.57
C LEU A 247 -9.86 -14.62 -9.47
N GLN A 248 -10.88 -13.79 -9.69
CA GLN A 248 -12.06 -14.16 -10.47
C GLN A 248 -11.78 -14.15 -11.98
N TYR A 249 -11.01 -13.15 -12.45
CA TYR A 249 -10.67 -12.95 -13.87
C TYR A 249 -9.16 -12.79 -14.06
N PRO A 250 -8.34 -13.84 -13.78
CA PRO A 250 -6.88 -13.71 -13.76
C PRO A 250 -6.25 -13.37 -15.12
N LYS A 251 -7.00 -13.53 -16.22
CA LYS A 251 -6.61 -13.20 -17.59
C LYS A 251 -7.24 -11.88 -18.09
N GLY A 252 -8.09 -11.23 -17.31
CA GLY A 252 -8.70 -9.95 -17.65
C GLY A 252 -7.65 -8.85 -17.84
N SER A 253 -7.97 -7.80 -18.62
CA SER A 253 -7.03 -6.70 -18.91
C SER A 253 -6.60 -5.98 -17.63
N ALA A 254 -7.53 -5.71 -16.70
CA ALA A 254 -7.23 -5.12 -15.42
C ALA A 254 -6.29 -6.00 -14.58
N SER A 255 -6.49 -7.33 -14.56
CA SER A 255 -5.63 -8.27 -13.85
C SER A 255 -4.22 -8.32 -14.43
N GLN A 256 -4.09 -8.28 -15.76
CA GLN A 256 -2.79 -8.22 -16.41
C GLN A 256 -2.09 -6.87 -16.12
N GLY A 257 -2.83 -5.77 -16.11
CA GLY A 257 -2.33 -4.46 -15.70
C GLY A 257 -1.72 -4.49 -14.29
N ILE A 258 -2.44 -5.05 -13.30
CA ILE A 258 -1.93 -5.22 -11.92
C ILE A 258 -0.66 -6.08 -11.89
N LYS A 259 -0.65 -7.21 -12.59
CA LYS A 259 0.53 -8.11 -12.63
C LYS A 259 1.76 -7.42 -13.22
N ASN A 260 1.59 -6.64 -14.29
CA ASN A 260 2.66 -5.86 -14.89
C ASN A 260 3.19 -4.79 -13.92
N ILE A 261 2.30 -4.07 -13.24
CA ILE A 261 2.63 -3.10 -12.21
C ILE A 261 3.43 -3.75 -11.07
N VAL A 262 2.98 -4.90 -10.57
CA VAL A 262 3.69 -5.63 -9.51
C VAL A 262 5.07 -6.12 -9.98
N ASN A 263 5.20 -6.58 -11.23
CA ASN A 263 6.49 -6.97 -11.80
C ASN A 263 7.48 -5.80 -11.80
N GLN A 264 7.04 -4.63 -12.27
CA GLN A 264 7.86 -3.43 -12.31
C GLN A 264 8.24 -2.96 -10.90
N TYR A 265 7.26 -2.92 -9.97
CA TYR A 265 7.46 -2.49 -8.60
C TYR A 265 8.44 -3.40 -7.84
N ALA A 266 8.27 -4.71 -7.91
CA ALA A 266 9.12 -5.68 -7.21
C ALA A 266 10.58 -5.63 -7.72
N THR A 267 10.79 -5.45 -9.03
CA THR A 267 12.12 -5.34 -9.62
C THR A 267 12.85 -4.07 -9.18
N SER A 268 12.14 -2.93 -9.17
CA SER A 268 12.72 -1.63 -8.75
C SER A 268 12.97 -1.54 -7.24
N SER A 269 12.28 -2.36 -6.45
CA SER A 269 12.42 -2.38 -4.99
C SER A 269 13.69 -3.08 -4.49
N SER A 270 14.26 -4.00 -5.25
CA SER A 270 15.43 -4.79 -4.86
C SER A 270 16.75 -3.99 -4.80
N THR A 271 16.77 -2.75 -5.28
CA THR A 271 18.01 -1.94 -5.43
C THR A 271 18.16 -0.84 -4.36
N ARG A 272 17.23 -0.67 -3.42
CA ARG A 272 17.30 0.42 -2.44
C ARG A 272 17.74 -0.07 -1.05
N ASN A 273 18.88 0.44 -0.59
CA ASN A 273 19.28 0.37 0.82
C ASN A 273 18.42 1.36 1.63
N HIS A 274 17.56 0.86 2.52
CA HIS A 274 16.83 1.70 3.47
C HIS A 274 17.77 2.18 4.57
N SER A 275 18.06 3.47 4.62
CA SER A 275 18.94 4.06 5.63
C SER A 275 18.26 4.24 7.00
N VAL A 276 16.94 4.38 7.04
CA VAL A 276 16.13 4.54 8.27
C VAL A 276 14.78 3.86 8.06
N GLY A 277 14.39 2.96 8.96
CA GLY A 277 13.14 2.22 8.84
C GLY A 277 11.89 3.06 9.13
N PHE A 278 10.74 2.55 8.70
CA PHE A 278 9.42 3.20 8.86
C PHE A 278 9.11 3.56 10.31
N VAL A 279 9.30 2.60 11.23
CA VAL A 279 9.01 2.80 12.66
C VAL A 279 9.90 3.88 13.26
N ALA A 280 11.18 3.91 12.87
CA ALA A 280 12.11 4.95 13.33
C ALA A 280 11.72 6.34 12.81
N LYS A 281 11.27 6.44 11.54
CA LYS A 281 10.74 7.68 10.97
C LYS A 281 9.48 8.15 11.73
N LEU A 282 8.54 7.24 12.05
CA LEU A 282 7.35 7.56 12.83
C LEU A 282 7.71 8.09 14.23
N LYS A 283 8.62 7.42 14.94
CA LYS A 283 9.10 7.88 16.25
C LYS A 283 9.63 9.31 16.18
N LYS A 284 10.50 9.58 15.23
CA LYS A 284 11.05 10.93 15.04
C LYS A 284 9.98 11.99 14.73
N LEU A 285 8.99 11.66 13.93
CA LEU A 285 7.96 12.61 13.48
C LEU A 285 6.90 12.92 14.54
N PHE A 286 6.58 11.96 15.41
CA PHE A 286 5.49 12.08 16.36
C PHE A 286 5.95 12.24 17.81
N LEU A 287 7.14 11.77 18.17
CA LEU A 287 7.59 11.67 19.56
C LEU A 287 8.77 12.61 19.89
N GLU A 288 9.52 13.07 18.88
CA GLU A 288 10.70 13.95 19.05
C GLU A 288 10.40 15.40 18.64
N ARG A 289 9.16 15.86 18.80
CA ARG A 289 8.74 17.25 18.56
C ARG A 289 8.93 18.11 19.81
#